data_292c1e8b29789564f29e0843a0979d29
#
_entry.id   292c1e8b29789564f29e0843a0979d29
#
_cell.length_a   1.000
_cell.length_b   1.000
_cell.length_c   1.000
_cell.angle_alpha   90.00
_cell.angle_beta   90.00
_cell.angle_gamma   90.00
#
_symmetry.space_group_name_H-M   'P 1'
#
loop_
_entity.id
_entity.type
_entity.pdbx_description
1 polymer ?
#
loop_
_entity_poly.entity_id
_entity_poly.type
_entity_poly.pdbx_seq_one_letter_code
_entity_poly.pdbx_strand_id
1 'polypeptide(L)'
;HRRGAHAMGGMAAQIPLSGDADANTAALARVRADKLREVTAGHDGTWVAHPALIPLAREVFDARMPGPHQRQVARADVSVSRDDLITPSRGTISRQGFENNVEVCVRYLAAWLAGNGCVPIHHLMEDAATAEIARTQLWQWLHFADGGSEPLSLDDGTPVDFVLLERALIGLPARLAAQPNLPGAGHVSEAIANFNVHLRD
;
A
#
# COMPACT_ATOMS: atom_id res chain seq x y z
N HIS A 1 14.84 -19.78 -3.41
CA HIS A 1 15.99 -20.61 -2.97
C HIS A 1 16.05 -21.97 -3.70
N ARG A 2 14.93 -22.61 -4.06
CA ARG A 2 14.93 -23.89 -4.80
C ARG A 2 15.73 -23.85 -6.11
N ARG A 3 15.89 -22.67 -6.70
CA ARG A 3 16.66 -22.42 -7.94
C ARG A 3 18.02 -21.75 -7.68
N GLY A 4 18.48 -21.69 -6.44
CA GLY A 4 19.76 -21.08 -6.07
C GLY A 4 19.75 -19.54 -6.03
N ALA A 5 18.60 -18.90 -6.29
CA ALA A 5 18.47 -17.45 -6.23
C ALA A 5 18.26 -16.97 -4.79
N HIS A 6 18.69 -15.74 -4.51
CA HIS A 6 18.36 -15.05 -3.26
C HIS A 6 16.88 -14.62 -3.24
N ALA A 7 16.33 -14.51 -2.03
CA ALA A 7 14.98 -13.99 -1.79
C ALA A 7 15.06 -12.68 -1.01
N MET A 8 14.47 -11.62 -1.57
CA MET A 8 14.37 -10.32 -0.91
C MET A 8 12.94 -10.09 -0.41
N GLY A 9 12.81 -9.58 0.80
CA GLY A 9 11.56 -9.12 1.35
C GLY A 9 11.06 -7.83 0.72
N GLY A 10 9.80 -7.48 0.98
CA GLY A 10 9.20 -6.25 0.50
C GLY A 10 9.67 -5.01 1.27
N MET A 11 9.38 -3.82 0.73
CA MET A 11 9.65 -2.56 1.41
C MET A 11 8.69 -2.33 2.57
N ALA A 12 9.22 -2.00 3.75
CA ALA A 12 8.42 -1.39 4.81
C ALA A 12 8.21 0.09 4.45
N ALA A 13 7.00 0.45 4.05
CA ALA A 13 6.66 1.79 3.58
C ALA A 13 6.46 2.82 4.71
N GLN A 14 6.42 2.38 5.97
CA GLN A 14 6.34 3.24 7.13
C GLN A 14 7.50 4.23 7.17
N ILE A 15 7.19 5.46 7.58
CA ILE A 15 8.18 6.49 7.88
C ILE A 15 8.13 6.82 9.37
N PRO A 16 9.27 7.15 10.00
CA PRO A 16 9.27 7.61 11.40
C PRO A 16 8.41 8.85 11.58
N LEU A 17 7.62 8.86 12.66
CA LEU A 17 6.71 9.96 12.99
C LEU A 17 7.38 10.89 14.01
N SER A 18 7.50 12.17 13.65
CA SER A 18 7.90 13.21 14.58
C SER A 18 6.66 13.82 15.22
N GLY A 19 6.68 13.96 16.56
CA GLY A 19 5.59 14.63 17.28
C GLY A 19 4.49 13.73 17.84
N ASP A 20 4.49 12.42 17.53
CA ASP A 20 3.56 11.43 18.08
C ASP A 20 4.33 10.16 18.46
N ALA A 21 4.70 10.05 19.72
CA ALA A 21 5.52 8.94 20.24
C ALA A 21 4.77 7.59 20.20
N ASP A 22 3.48 7.59 20.49
CA ASP A 22 2.67 6.36 20.53
C ASP A 22 2.43 5.83 19.11
N ALA A 23 2.04 6.69 18.18
CA ALA A 23 1.89 6.32 16.78
C ALA A 23 3.22 5.86 16.16
N ASN A 24 4.34 6.50 16.51
CA ASN A 24 5.67 6.08 16.07
C ASN A 24 6.04 4.70 16.62
N THR A 25 5.78 4.43 17.90
CA THR A 25 6.01 3.13 18.52
C THR A 25 5.19 2.03 17.83
N ALA A 26 3.92 2.29 17.56
CA ALA A 26 3.07 1.37 16.82
C ALA A 26 3.56 1.12 15.38
N ALA A 27 4.05 2.15 14.69
CA ALA A 27 4.63 2.03 13.35
C ALA A 27 5.89 1.16 13.37
N LEU A 28 6.82 1.41 14.29
CA LEU A 28 8.04 0.61 14.46
C LEU A 28 7.75 -0.84 14.82
N ALA A 29 6.73 -1.11 15.65
CA ALA A 29 6.29 -2.46 15.98
C ALA A 29 5.78 -3.21 14.73
N ARG A 30 5.03 -2.54 13.84
CA ARG A 30 4.60 -3.11 12.55
C ARG A 30 5.80 -3.44 11.65
N VAL A 31 6.76 -2.53 11.52
CA VAL A 31 7.99 -2.78 10.75
C VAL A 31 8.74 -3.99 11.33
N ARG A 32 8.91 -4.06 12.65
CA ARG A 32 9.58 -5.21 13.31
C ARG A 32 8.86 -6.52 13.01
N ALA A 33 7.54 -6.57 13.13
CA ALA A 33 6.75 -7.76 12.84
C ALA A 33 6.87 -8.19 11.38
N ASP A 34 6.89 -7.24 10.45
CA ASP A 34 7.09 -7.47 9.02
C ASP A 34 8.46 -8.10 8.74
N LYS A 35 9.54 -7.51 9.24
CA LYS A 35 10.91 -8.02 9.07
C LYS A 35 11.12 -9.38 9.73
N LEU A 36 10.47 -9.61 10.88
CA LEU A 36 10.49 -10.91 11.54
C LEU A 36 9.80 -12.00 10.69
N ARG A 37 8.67 -11.68 10.08
CA ARG A 37 7.97 -12.59 9.15
C ARG A 37 8.85 -12.92 7.95
N GLU A 38 9.50 -11.91 7.33
CA GLU A 38 10.37 -12.09 6.18
C GLU A 38 11.57 -12.99 6.49
N VAL A 39 12.34 -12.66 7.52
CA VAL A 39 13.54 -13.47 7.88
C VAL A 39 13.16 -14.89 8.30
N THR A 40 12.02 -15.08 8.97
CA THR A 40 11.51 -16.40 9.33
C THR A 40 11.07 -17.20 8.11
N ALA A 41 10.54 -16.53 7.08
CA ALA A 41 10.19 -17.14 5.80
C ALA A 41 11.42 -17.51 4.95
N GLY A 42 12.62 -17.11 5.35
CA GLY A 42 13.88 -17.45 4.68
C GLY A 42 14.41 -16.35 3.75
N HIS A 43 13.92 -15.12 3.80
CA HIS A 43 14.46 -14.02 3.00
C HIS A 43 15.91 -13.68 3.42
N ASP A 44 16.74 -13.35 2.44
CA ASP A 44 18.16 -13.01 2.65
C ASP A 44 18.38 -11.53 2.97
N GLY A 45 17.37 -10.72 2.79
CA GLY A 45 17.40 -9.28 3.04
C GLY A 45 16.03 -8.65 2.84
N THR A 46 15.97 -7.33 3.00
CA THR A 46 14.71 -6.58 2.93
C THR A 46 14.93 -5.14 2.49
N TRP A 47 13.84 -4.40 2.32
CA TRP A 47 13.80 -2.99 1.98
C TRP A 47 13.10 -2.19 3.07
N VAL A 48 13.47 -0.93 3.21
CA VAL A 48 12.81 0.05 4.07
C VAL A 48 12.71 1.39 3.35
N ALA A 49 11.61 2.11 3.53
CA ALA A 49 11.37 3.40 2.87
C ALA A 49 12.17 4.56 3.47
N HIS A 50 12.72 4.40 4.68
CA HIS A 50 13.42 5.47 5.38
C HIS A 50 14.71 4.98 6.05
N PRO A 51 15.83 5.72 5.95
CA PRO A 51 17.12 5.30 6.53
C PRO A 51 17.08 5.01 8.02
N ALA A 52 16.27 5.72 8.79
CA ALA A 52 16.11 5.50 10.22
C ALA A 52 15.54 4.12 10.60
N LEU A 53 14.96 3.37 9.64
CA LEU A 53 14.47 2.01 9.85
C LEU A 53 15.55 0.94 9.62
N ILE A 54 16.70 1.31 9.05
CA ILE A 54 17.80 0.37 8.79
C ILE A 54 18.28 -0.33 10.06
N PRO A 55 18.54 0.36 11.20
CA PRO A 55 18.99 -0.31 12.42
C PRO A 55 18.02 -1.37 12.92
N LEU A 56 16.71 -1.08 12.88
CA LEU A 56 15.65 -2.02 13.29
C LEU A 56 15.60 -3.25 12.37
N ALA A 57 15.67 -3.02 11.05
CA ALA A 57 15.67 -4.13 10.09
C ALA A 57 16.90 -5.02 10.27
N ARG A 58 18.09 -4.43 10.44
CA ARG A 58 19.32 -5.16 10.70
C ARG A 58 19.28 -5.94 12.00
N GLU A 59 18.82 -5.35 13.08
CA GLU A 59 18.66 -6.05 14.38
C GLU A 59 17.86 -7.35 14.22
N VAL A 60 16.74 -7.29 13.48
CA VAL A 60 15.88 -8.47 13.26
C VAL A 60 16.58 -9.53 12.41
N PHE A 61 17.21 -9.12 11.32
CA PHE A 61 17.90 -10.04 10.40
C PHE A 61 19.15 -10.65 11.05
N ASP A 62 19.99 -9.84 11.70
CA ASP A 62 21.22 -10.30 12.36
C ASP A 62 20.91 -11.31 13.48
N ALA A 63 19.79 -11.15 14.19
CA ALA A 63 19.36 -12.09 15.23
C ALA A 63 18.87 -13.46 14.69
N ARG A 64 18.40 -13.51 13.44
CA ARG A 64 17.73 -14.71 12.88
C ARG A 64 18.45 -15.33 11.68
N MET A 65 19.34 -14.57 11.05
CA MET A 65 20.16 -15.00 9.93
C MET A 65 21.66 -14.88 10.28
N PRO A 66 22.24 -15.87 10.98
CA PRO A 66 23.63 -15.77 11.44
C PRO A 66 24.67 -15.89 10.31
N GLY A 67 24.26 -16.32 9.13
CA GLY A 67 25.11 -16.45 7.95
C GLY A 67 24.83 -15.36 6.91
N PRO A 68 25.57 -15.33 5.80
CA PRO A 68 25.45 -14.30 4.77
C PRO A 68 24.16 -14.42 3.93
N HIS A 69 23.44 -15.51 4.03
CA HIS A 69 22.18 -15.78 3.31
C HIS A 69 21.45 -16.99 3.91
N GLN A 70 20.22 -17.21 3.45
CA GLN A 70 19.34 -18.32 3.86
C GLN A 70 18.99 -19.28 2.70
N ARG A 71 19.83 -19.39 1.66
CA ARG A 71 19.55 -20.23 0.47
C ARG A 71 19.33 -21.72 0.80
N GLN A 72 19.80 -22.20 1.95
CA GLN A 72 19.51 -23.53 2.47
C GLN A 72 18.07 -23.72 2.94
N VAL A 73 17.33 -22.63 3.19
CA VAL A 73 15.90 -22.66 3.58
C VAL A 73 15.06 -22.82 2.32
N ALA A 74 14.88 -24.05 1.87
CA ALA A 74 14.21 -24.35 0.59
C ALA A 74 12.68 -24.16 0.61
N ARG A 75 12.07 -23.98 1.80
CA ARG A 75 10.61 -23.90 2.00
C ARG A 75 9.86 -25.04 1.29
N ALA A 76 10.33 -26.28 1.53
CA ALA A 76 9.70 -27.47 1.00
C ALA A 76 8.28 -27.74 1.58
N ASP A 77 7.97 -27.09 2.70
CA ASP A 77 6.67 -27.04 3.36
C ASP A 77 5.61 -26.29 2.54
N VAL A 78 6.02 -25.45 1.58
CA VAL A 78 5.12 -24.62 0.77
C VAL A 78 4.94 -25.24 -0.61
N SER A 79 3.69 -25.52 -0.97
CA SER A 79 3.27 -25.87 -2.33
C SER A 79 2.32 -24.81 -2.85
N VAL A 80 2.60 -24.28 -4.02
CA VAL A 80 1.78 -23.21 -4.65
C VAL A 80 1.38 -23.68 -6.04
N SER A 81 0.09 -23.78 -6.28
CA SER A 81 -0.49 -24.07 -7.59
C SER A 81 -0.66 -22.80 -8.43
N ARG A 82 -1.01 -22.96 -9.71
CA ARG A 82 -1.40 -21.84 -10.55
C ARG A 82 -2.63 -21.11 -10.00
N ASP A 83 -3.60 -21.86 -9.49
CA ASP A 83 -4.85 -21.29 -8.98
C ASP A 83 -4.61 -20.46 -7.71
N ASP A 84 -3.69 -20.86 -6.84
CA ASP A 84 -3.29 -20.05 -5.67
C ASP A 84 -2.73 -18.67 -6.09
N LEU A 85 -2.04 -18.60 -7.24
CA LEU A 85 -1.43 -17.37 -7.73
C LEU A 85 -2.42 -16.41 -8.40
N ILE A 86 -3.51 -16.93 -8.95
CA ILE A 86 -4.51 -16.13 -9.69
C ILE A 86 -5.83 -15.94 -8.93
N THR A 87 -6.01 -16.62 -7.80
CA THR A 87 -7.19 -16.44 -6.96
C THR A 87 -7.09 -15.13 -6.19
N PRO A 88 -8.02 -14.18 -6.38
CA PRO A 88 -8.03 -12.94 -5.62
C PRO A 88 -8.15 -13.20 -4.13
N SER A 89 -7.42 -12.42 -3.33
CA SER A 89 -7.56 -12.47 -1.87
C SER A 89 -8.97 -12.04 -1.47
N ARG A 90 -9.61 -12.83 -0.64
CA ARG A 90 -10.90 -12.47 -0.05
C ARG A 90 -10.66 -11.60 1.17
N GLY A 91 -11.47 -10.57 1.33
CA GLY A 91 -11.38 -9.64 2.44
C GLY A 91 -12.57 -8.68 2.47
N THR A 92 -12.67 -7.92 3.55
CA THR A 92 -13.68 -6.89 3.72
C THR A 92 -13.22 -5.61 3.02
N ILE A 93 -14.09 -4.96 2.28
CA ILE A 93 -13.88 -3.63 1.73
C ILE A 93 -14.38 -2.63 2.76
N SER A 94 -13.48 -2.02 3.52
CA SER A 94 -13.88 -1.01 4.49
C SER A 94 -14.09 0.34 3.82
N ARG A 95 -15.00 1.16 4.39
CA ARG A 95 -15.19 2.55 3.96
C ARG A 95 -13.89 3.33 4.00
N GLN A 96 -13.14 3.21 5.11
CA GLN A 96 -11.85 3.87 5.24
C GLN A 96 -10.84 3.42 4.17
N GLY A 97 -10.80 2.13 3.84
CA GLY A 97 -9.93 1.60 2.79
C GLY A 97 -10.29 2.14 1.41
N PHE A 98 -11.59 2.24 1.10
CA PHE A 98 -12.06 2.85 -0.14
C PHE A 98 -11.64 4.33 -0.24
N GLU A 99 -11.92 5.12 0.80
CA GLU A 99 -11.58 6.54 0.84
C GLU A 99 -10.07 6.79 0.80
N ASN A 100 -9.28 5.95 1.50
CA ASN A 100 -7.82 6.01 1.44
C ASN A 100 -7.29 5.75 0.03
N ASN A 101 -7.81 4.76 -0.67
CA ASN A 101 -7.40 4.48 -2.05
C ASN A 101 -7.69 5.68 -2.97
N VAL A 102 -8.87 6.31 -2.84
CA VAL A 102 -9.21 7.53 -3.60
C VAL A 102 -8.24 8.66 -3.26
N GLU A 103 -7.98 8.90 -1.98
CA GLU A 103 -7.07 9.95 -1.54
C GLU A 103 -5.63 9.72 -2.00
N VAL A 104 -5.12 8.49 -1.88
CA VAL A 104 -3.76 8.12 -2.33
C VAL A 104 -3.59 8.40 -3.82
N CYS A 105 -4.53 7.96 -4.65
CA CYS A 105 -4.47 8.20 -6.09
C CYS A 105 -4.43 9.68 -6.43
N VAL A 106 -5.32 10.49 -5.86
CA VAL A 106 -5.40 11.92 -6.15
C VAL A 106 -4.18 12.67 -5.63
N ARG A 107 -3.75 12.39 -4.40
CA ARG A 107 -2.58 13.07 -3.79
C ARG A 107 -1.28 12.70 -4.49
N TYR A 108 -1.11 11.43 -4.83
CA TYR A 108 0.06 11.00 -5.58
C TYR A 108 0.11 11.67 -6.95
N LEU A 109 -1.00 11.64 -7.70
CA LEU A 109 -1.07 12.24 -9.03
C LEU A 109 -0.84 13.76 -8.99
N ALA A 110 -1.40 14.47 -8.00
CA ALA A 110 -1.17 15.89 -7.80
C ALA A 110 0.30 16.21 -7.52
N ALA A 111 0.96 15.41 -6.67
CA ALA A 111 2.38 15.54 -6.38
C ALA A 111 3.26 15.22 -7.61
N TRP A 112 2.88 14.22 -8.38
CA TRP A 112 3.57 13.84 -9.61
C TRP A 112 3.48 14.93 -10.68
N LEU A 113 2.32 15.54 -10.87
CA LEU A 113 2.13 16.70 -11.76
C LEU A 113 2.99 17.90 -11.34
N ALA A 114 3.27 18.04 -10.04
CA ALA A 114 4.21 19.01 -9.50
C ALA A 114 5.69 18.60 -9.58
N GLY A 115 6.01 17.43 -10.20
CA GLY A 115 7.37 16.94 -10.38
C GLY A 115 7.91 16.08 -9.23
N ASN A 116 7.04 15.60 -8.31
CA ASN A 116 7.43 14.77 -7.18
C ASN A 116 6.87 13.35 -7.31
N GLY A 117 7.73 12.36 -7.51
CA GLY A 117 7.36 10.94 -7.72
C GLY A 117 7.27 10.08 -6.47
N CYS A 118 7.41 10.66 -5.27
CA CYS A 118 7.32 9.95 -4.00
C CYS A 118 6.79 10.90 -2.91
N VAL A 119 5.70 10.57 -2.25
CA VAL A 119 5.01 11.49 -1.34
C VAL A 119 4.52 10.81 -0.07
N PRO A 120 4.75 11.40 1.13
CA PRO A 120 4.20 10.86 2.37
C PRO A 120 2.68 11.05 2.41
N ILE A 121 1.94 9.95 2.56
CA ILE A 121 0.49 9.93 2.73
C ILE A 121 0.16 8.97 3.86
N HIS A 122 -0.63 9.41 4.85
CA HIS A 122 -1.03 8.58 6.00
C HIS A 122 0.15 7.86 6.69
N HIS A 123 1.30 8.55 6.80
CA HIS A 123 2.54 8.02 7.40
C HIS A 123 3.19 6.88 6.62
N LEU A 124 2.81 6.72 5.35
CA LEU A 124 3.45 5.80 4.41
C LEU A 124 4.11 6.60 3.29
N MET A 125 5.22 6.09 2.77
CA MET A 125 5.85 6.64 1.58
C MET A 125 5.18 6.02 0.35
N GLU A 126 4.32 6.80 -0.29
CA GLU A 126 3.61 6.39 -1.48
C GLU A 126 4.39 6.74 -2.75
N ASP A 127 4.44 5.80 -3.68
CA ASP A 127 5.07 5.95 -4.99
C ASP A 127 4.11 5.56 -6.13
N ALA A 128 4.59 5.54 -7.37
CA ALA A 128 3.78 5.18 -8.53
C ALA A 128 3.16 3.78 -8.41
N ALA A 129 3.88 2.81 -7.81
CA ALA A 129 3.38 1.45 -7.70
C ALA A 129 2.22 1.37 -6.71
N THR A 130 2.31 2.03 -5.56
CA THR A 130 1.25 2.04 -4.55
C THR A 130 0.02 2.81 -5.03
N ALA A 131 0.20 3.91 -5.74
CA ALA A 131 -0.90 4.65 -6.36
C ALA A 131 -1.60 3.83 -7.44
N GLU A 132 -0.86 3.08 -8.27
CA GLU A 132 -1.43 2.22 -9.31
C GLU A 132 -2.14 1.00 -8.72
N ILE A 133 -1.66 0.42 -7.63
CA ILE A 133 -2.36 -0.63 -6.89
C ILE A 133 -3.70 -0.11 -6.36
N ALA A 134 -3.70 1.08 -5.73
CA ALA A 134 -4.92 1.70 -5.23
C ALA A 134 -5.93 1.98 -6.37
N ARG A 135 -5.46 2.53 -7.51
CA ARG A 135 -6.29 2.78 -8.69
C ARG A 135 -6.88 1.48 -9.25
N THR A 136 -6.06 0.46 -9.44
CA THR A 136 -6.49 -0.82 -9.99
C THR A 136 -7.51 -1.51 -9.07
N GLN A 137 -7.31 -1.44 -7.77
CA GLN A 137 -8.24 -1.99 -6.80
C GLN A 137 -9.60 -1.29 -6.84
N LEU A 138 -9.61 0.05 -6.91
CA LEU A 138 -10.84 0.82 -7.09
C LEU A 138 -11.54 0.47 -8.40
N TRP A 139 -10.78 0.38 -9.50
CA TRP A 139 -11.30 0.00 -10.81
C TRP A 139 -11.95 -1.39 -10.78
N GLN A 140 -11.28 -2.38 -10.17
CA GLN A 140 -11.84 -3.72 -10.00
C GLN A 140 -13.14 -3.71 -9.19
N TRP A 141 -13.19 -2.97 -8.10
CA TRP A 141 -14.38 -2.88 -7.27
C TRP A 141 -15.57 -2.21 -7.97
N LEU A 142 -15.31 -1.23 -8.83
CA LEU A 142 -16.33 -0.49 -9.56
C LEU A 142 -16.86 -1.26 -10.78
N HIS A 143 -16.03 -2.10 -11.42
CA HIS A 143 -16.35 -2.77 -12.67
C HIS A 143 -16.73 -4.24 -12.52
N PHE A 144 -16.34 -4.91 -11.44
CA PHE A 144 -16.60 -6.33 -11.24
C PHE A 144 -17.45 -6.58 -9.99
N ALA A 145 -18.64 -7.12 -10.20
CA ALA A 145 -19.44 -7.69 -9.12
C ALA A 145 -18.82 -9.01 -8.64
N ASP A 146 -18.97 -9.34 -7.37
CA ASP A 146 -18.44 -10.58 -6.76
C ASP A 146 -19.20 -11.83 -7.27
N GLY A 147 -18.94 -12.20 -8.52
CA GLY A 147 -19.50 -13.42 -9.16
C GLY A 147 -21.00 -13.40 -9.41
N GLY A 148 -21.66 -12.25 -9.27
CA GLY A 148 -23.10 -12.06 -9.42
C GLY A 148 -23.47 -10.77 -10.13
N SER A 149 -24.76 -10.47 -10.17
CA SER A 149 -25.32 -9.25 -10.77
C SER A 149 -25.29 -8.05 -9.80
N GLU A 150 -24.95 -8.28 -8.54
CA GLU A 150 -24.96 -7.25 -7.50
C GLU A 150 -23.57 -6.60 -7.37
N PRO A 151 -23.50 -5.28 -7.17
CA PRO A 151 -22.26 -4.60 -6.90
C PRO A 151 -21.63 -5.08 -5.59
N LEU A 152 -20.31 -5.02 -5.50
CA LEU A 152 -19.60 -5.22 -4.23
C LEU A 152 -20.10 -4.21 -3.19
N SER A 153 -20.04 -4.59 -1.92
CA SER A 153 -20.47 -3.70 -0.82
C SER A 153 -19.34 -3.47 0.17
N LEU A 154 -19.33 -2.28 0.74
CA LEU A 154 -18.47 -1.96 1.88
C LEU A 154 -18.92 -2.77 3.12
N ASP A 155 -18.09 -2.76 4.15
CA ASP A 155 -18.34 -3.39 5.46
C ASP A 155 -19.62 -2.88 6.17
N ASP A 156 -20.08 -1.67 5.81
CA ASP A 156 -21.32 -1.08 6.31
C ASP A 156 -22.55 -1.36 5.40
N GLY A 157 -22.41 -2.20 4.37
CA GLY A 157 -23.45 -2.53 3.41
C GLY A 157 -23.66 -1.52 2.29
N THR A 158 -22.88 -0.43 2.24
CA THR A 158 -22.97 0.56 1.15
C THR A 158 -22.48 -0.06 -0.16
N PRO A 159 -23.24 0.01 -1.27
CA PRO A 159 -22.77 -0.45 -2.58
C PRO A 159 -21.52 0.31 -3.03
N VAL A 160 -20.57 -0.42 -3.62
CA VAL A 160 -19.39 0.18 -4.24
C VAL A 160 -19.70 0.46 -5.70
N ASP A 161 -20.05 1.70 -5.97
CA ASP A 161 -20.46 2.19 -7.29
C ASP A 161 -19.85 3.58 -7.61
N PHE A 162 -20.13 4.07 -8.79
CA PHE A 162 -19.66 5.39 -9.21
C PHE A 162 -20.30 6.54 -8.42
N VAL A 163 -21.46 6.35 -7.79
CA VAL A 163 -22.08 7.35 -6.91
C VAL A 163 -21.27 7.49 -5.62
N LEU A 164 -20.83 6.37 -5.06
CA LEU A 164 -19.92 6.36 -3.91
C LEU A 164 -18.59 7.06 -4.24
N LEU A 165 -18.01 6.76 -5.41
CA LEU A 165 -16.79 7.41 -5.88
C LEU A 165 -16.97 8.93 -6.02
N GLU A 166 -18.04 9.38 -6.65
CA GLU A 166 -18.32 10.81 -6.82
C GLU A 166 -18.47 11.53 -5.47
N ARG A 167 -19.15 10.91 -4.51
CA ARG A 167 -19.25 11.47 -3.13
C ARG A 167 -17.88 11.60 -2.46
N ALA A 168 -17.01 10.59 -2.60
CA ALA A 168 -15.66 10.64 -2.05
C ALA A 168 -14.83 11.77 -2.70
N LEU A 169 -14.95 11.97 -4.01
CA LEU A 169 -14.24 13.00 -4.74
C LEU A 169 -14.75 14.42 -4.46
N ILE A 170 -16.06 14.64 -4.29
CA ILE A 170 -16.63 15.98 -4.02
C ILE A 170 -16.05 16.58 -2.73
N GLY A 171 -15.91 15.81 -1.66
CA GLY A 171 -15.38 16.30 -0.38
C GLY A 171 -13.86 16.41 -0.30
N LEU A 172 -13.16 15.78 -1.24
CA LEU A 172 -11.71 15.65 -1.17
C LEU A 172 -10.93 16.96 -1.31
N PRO A 173 -11.25 17.87 -2.26
CA PRO A 173 -10.51 19.13 -2.38
C PRO A 173 -10.54 20.00 -1.11
N ALA A 174 -11.67 20.07 -0.43
CA ALA A 174 -11.78 20.83 0.81
C ALA A 174 -10.94 20.20 1.95
N ARG A 175 -10.94 18.87 2.06
CA ARG A 175 -10.09 18.17 3.04
C ARG A 175 -8.61 18.35 2.75
N LEU A 176 -8.21 18.31 1.50
CA LEU A 176 -6.80 18.49 1.09
C LEU A 176 -6.34 19.94 1.25
N ALA A 177 -7.20 20.92 0.94
CA ALA A 177 -6.89 22.34 1.13
C ALA A 177 -6.63 22.72 2.59
N ALA A 178 -7.18 21.95 3.54
CA ALA A 178 -6.94 22.15 4.96
C ALA A 178 -5.58 21.58 5.44
N GLN A 179 -4.88 20.82 4.62
CA GLN A 179 -3.59 20.23 4.97
C GLN A 179 -2.45 21.21 4.68
N PRO A 180 -1.65 21.60 5.70
CA PRO A 180 -0.52 22.49 5.47
C PRO A 180 0.54 21.80 4.61
N ASN A 181 1.11 22.55 3.67
CA ASN A 181 2.22 22.10 2.82
C ASN A 181 1.94 20.83 2.00
N LEU A 182 0.70 20.65 1.53
CA LEU A 182 0.35 19.52 0.68
C LEU A 182 1.16 19.56 -0.62
N PRO A 183 1.98 18.51 -0.90
CA PRO A 183 2.69 18.41 -2.18
C PRO A 183 1.69 18.38 -3.33
N GLY A 184 1.90 19.24 -4.34
CA GLY A 184 1.02 19.30 -5.51
C GLY A 184 -0.34 19.98 -5.27
N ALA A 185 -0.53 20.78 -4.23
CA ALA A 185 -1.79 21.44 -3.90
C ALA A 185 -2.44 22.17 -5.10
N GLY A 186 -1.63 22.81 -5.95
CA GLY A 186 -2.10 23.50 -7.16
C GLY A 186 -2.65 22.58 -8.27
N HIS A 187 -2.38 21.28 -8.20
CA HIS A 187 -2.76 20.29 -9.22
C HIS A 187 -3.89 19.34 -8.77
N VAL A 188 -4.49 19.56 -7.59
CA VAL A 188 -5.53 18.63 -7.06
C VAL A 188 -6.73 18.51 -8.01
N SER A 189 -7.20 19.62 -8.58
CA SER A 189 -8.34 19.57 -9.51
C SER A 189 -8.02 18.84 -10.82
N GLU A 190 -6.82 19.03 -11.35
CA GLU A 190 -6.34 18.31 -12.54
C GLU A 190 -6.14 16.82 -12.24
N ALA A 191 -5.59 16.49 -11.08
CA ALA A 191 -5.44 15.12 -10.63
C ALA A 191 -6.78 14.38 -10.50
N ILE A 192 -7.80 15.03 -9.93
CA ILE A 192 -9.15 14.47 -9.83
C ILE A 192 -9.75 14.23 -11.23
N ALA A 193 -9.60 15.18 -12.15
CA ALA A 193 -10.12 15.01 -13.51
C ALA A 193 -9.48 13.81 -14.23
N ASN A 194 -8.16 13.72 -14.20
CA ASN A 194 -7.41 12.62 -14.81
C ASN A 194 -7.74 11.27 -14.15
N PHE A 195 -7.76 11.22 -12.82
CA PHE A 195 -8.09 10.01 -12.08
C PHE A 195 -9.50 9.49 -12.41
N ASN A 196 -10.50 10.38 -12.50
CA ASN A 196 -11.87 9.99 -12.82
C ASN A 196 -12.01 9.41 -14.23
N VAL A 197 -11.27 9.93 -15.21
CA VAL A 197 -11.20 9.36 -16.56
C VAL A 197 -10.65 7.93 -16.50
N HIS A 198 -9.49 7.72 -15.88
CA HIS A 198 -8.83 6.41 -15.81
C HIS A 198 -9.57 5.35 -14.98
N LEU A 199 -10.55 5.72 -14.19
CA LEU A 199 -11.42 4.77 -13.50
C LEU A 199 -12.65 4.37 -14.29
N ARG A 200 -13.06 5.18 -15.29
CA ARG A 200 -14.25 4.92 -16.11
C ARG A 200 -13.93 4.13 -17.40
N ASP A 201 -12.70 4.24 -17.87
CA ASP A 201 -12.16 3.50 -19.02
C ASP A 201 -11.65 2.12 -18.62
#